data_6d4e352fc409dfbb31a629e08c74e444
#
_entry.id   6d4e352fc409dfbb31a629e08c74e444
#
_cell.length_a   1.000
_cell.length_b   1.000
_cell.length_c   1.000
_cell.angle_alpha   90.00
_cell.angle_beta   90.00
_cell.angle_gamma   90.00
#
_symmetry.space_group_name_H-M   'P 1'
#
loop_
_entity.id
_entity.type
_entity.pdbx_description
1 polymer ?
#
loop_
_entity_poly.entity_id
_entity_poly.type
_entity_poly.pdbx_seq_one_letter_code
_entity_poly.pdbx_strand_id
1 'polypeptide(L)'
;MKKIQYVKLVGLLTILLFLNISCKDDDTLLRGSGITEQSWSTNQTYFASAEQTLTFTFTTLSSWTAQNSSTALLSLDNTAGNSGENTIKVTVHKSSQEQGTITIKVNGYSSASNIKIQLSDDDVQGYEINYSVDQYLREKYLWNDDYKLLTPNFRQAYDEFLRNTLLSMTTNTLDKKRNSNGTYSLFSFIQKLDPDLQTSRSAKEKKTLEYNYGFVNFIAVGNRNTSNYGLVIQGVHKGSSADKEGLKRGMEITEIDNQRITTANVQACYSKLIKPSSPTSIKVKDKDGKVYTINSGPIYANPIIHHQVKEKIGYLVYSAFESGFDQELFDVFKEFKSQNITELILDLRYNGGGDVTSANLMSSCIAGDFCVDKTFASYRYNDE
;
A
#
# COMPACT_ATOMS: atom_id res chain seq x y z
N MET A 1 39.52 26.81 -6.63
CA MET A 1 40.05 25.64 -5.91
C MET A 1 40.53 26.06 -4.54
N LYS A 2 39.80 25.81 -3.46
CA LYS A 2 40.30 25.84 -2.08
C LYS A 2 39.61 24.66 -1.35
N LYS A 3 40.44 23.69 -0.98
CA LYS A 3 40.06 22.54 -0.14
C LYS A 3 39.91 23.03 1.30
N ILE A 4 38.79 22.74 1.93
CA ILE A 4 38.59 22.91 3.37
C ILE A 4 38.78 21.53 4.00
N GLN A 5 39.84 21.42 4.82
CA GLN A 5 40.13 20.27 5.66
C GLN A 5 39.28 20.35 6.93
N TYR A 6 38.56 19.28 7.24
CA TYR A 6 37.94 19.11 8.56
C TYR A 6 38.96 18.56 9.56
N VAL A 7 39.25 19.33 10.58
CA VAL A 7 40.03 18.92 11.75
C VAL A 7 39.08 18.30 12.75
N LYS A 8 39.30 17.01 13.07
CA LYS A 8 38.64 16.34 14.20
C LYS A 8 39.30 16.83 15.50
N LEU A 9 38.53 17.53 16.34
CA LEU A 9 38.95 17.86 17.69
C LEU A 9 38.28 16.88 18.66
N VAL A 10 39.07 15.92 19.15
CA VAL A 10 38.70 15.05 20.28
C VAL A 10 39.09 15.81 21.55
N GLY A 11 38.09 16.37 22.23
CA GLY A 11 38.26 17.00 23.53
C GLY A 11 37.72 16.09 24.64
N LEU A 12 38.62 15.40 25.30
CA LEU A 12 38.36 14.69 26.56
C LEU A 12 38.26 15.74 27.67
N LEU A 13 37.04 16.06 28.13
CA LEU A 13 36.85 16.96 29.28
C LEU A 13 36.38 16.11 30.46
N THR A 14 37.35 15.69 31.31
CA THR A 14 37.11 15.15 32.63
C THR A 14 36.76 16.29 33.59
N ILE A 15 35.47 16.46 33.91
CA ILE A 15 35.04 17.37 34.96
C ILE A 15 34.83 16.53 36.22
N LEU A 16 35.76 16.62 37.15
CA LEU A 16 35.53 16.18 38.54
C LEU A 16 34.66 17.25 39.23
N LEU A 17 33.39 16.90 39.45
CA LEU A 17 32.52 17.68 40.32
C LEU A 17 32.51 17.04 41.69
N PHE A 18 33.13 17.68 42.68
CA PHE A 18 32.92 17.42 44.08
C PHE A 18 31.48 17.84 44.46
N LEU A 19 30.61 16.90 44.65
CA LEU A 19 29.30 17.16 45.20
C LEU A 19 29.41 17.10 46.74
N ASN A 20 29.19 18.25 47.35
CA ASN A 20 28.90 18.34 48.77
C ASN A 20 27.54 17.67 48.98
N ILE A 21 27.51 16.51 49.62
CA ILE A 21 26.27 15.81 50.03
C ILE A 21 25.78 16.54 51.28
N SER A 22 24.81 17.44 51.08
CA SER A 22 23.92 17.88 52.13
C SER A 22 22.69 16.97 52.07
N CYS A 23 22.54 16.09 53.06
CA CYS A 23 21.29 15.35 53.25
C CYS A 23 20.14 16.32 53.51
N LYS A 24 19.24 16.47 52.53
CA LYS A 24 17.85 16.82 52.75
C LYS A 24 17.03 15.80 51.99
N ASP A 25 16.12 15.16 52.71
CA ASP A 25 15.06 14.28 52.19
C ASP A 25 14.18 15.10 51.23
N ASP A 26 14.51 15.04 49.92
CA ASP A 26 13.62 15.40 48.86
C ASP A 26 13.67 14.26 47.84
N ASP A 27 12.61 13.47 47.79
CA ASP A 27 12.35 12.41 46.81
C ASP A 27 12.22 12.97 45.39
N THR A 28 13.24 13.66 44.88
CA THR A 28 13.28 14.14 43.48
C THR A 28 13.74 13.00 42.58
N LEU A 29 12.75 12.35 41.95
CA LEU A 29 13.01 11.33 40.96
C LEU A 29 13.82 11.91 39.76
N LEU A 30 14.83 11.16 39.32
CA LEU A 30 15.59 11.52 38.13
C LEU A 30 14.68 11.46 36.89
N ARG A 31 14.88 12.39 35.94
CA ARG A 31 14.10 12.38 34.72
C ARG A 31 14.49 11.20 33.83
N GLY A 32 13.48 10.61 33.13
CA GLY A 32 13.65 9.49 32.22
C GLY A 32 13.28 8.14 32.87
N SER A 33 13.52 7.05 32.16
CA SER A 33 13.16 5.68 32.56
C SER A 33 14.25 4.97 33.37
N GLY A 34 15.48 5.46 33.36
CA GLY A 34 16.64 4.78 33.94
C GLY A 34 17.09 3.52 33.18
N ILE A 35 16.51 3.27 32.00
CA ILE A 35 16.91 2.19 31.08
C ILE A 35 17.78 2.81 30.01
N THR A 36 19.01 2.30 29.83
CA THR A 36 19.99 2.80 28.85
C THR A 36 19.91 2.05 27.52
N GLU A 37 19.56 0.78 27.58
CA GLU A 37 19.37 -0.10 26.41
C GLU A 37 18.18 -1.00 26.64
N GLN A 38 17.42 -1.28 25.59
CA GLN A 38 16.30 -2.22 25.64
C GLN A 38 16.05 -2.86 24.28
N SER A 39 15.67 -4.16 24.29
CA SER A 39 15.39 -4.94 23.09
C SER A 39 13.99 -4.70 22.51
N TRP A 40 13.20 -3.82 23.08
CA TRP A 40 11.84 -3.53 22.61
C TRP A 40 11.63 -2.05 22.28
N SER A 41 10.60 -1.79 21.48
CA SER A 41 10.08 -0.44 21.24
C SER A 41 8.80 -0.24 22.07
N THR A 42 8.70 0.88 22.78
CA THR A 42 7.51 1.24 23.57
C THR A 42 6.29 1.54 22.70
N ASN A 43 6.50 1.79 21.41
CA ASN A 43 5.46 2.07 20.41
C ASN A 43 5.04 0.81 19.63
N GLN A 44 5.66 -0.34 19.90
CA GLN A 44 5.36 -1.59 19.22
C GLN A 44 4.53 -2.51 20.13
N THR A 45 3.59 -3.26 19.52
CA THR A 45 2.90 -4.38 20.15
C THR A 45 3.56 -5.68 19.70
N TYR A 46 3.86 -6.56 20.63
CA TYR A 46 4.45 -7.88 20.39
C TYR A 46 3.34 -8.93 20.40
N PHE A 47 3.26 -9.71 19.34
CA PHE A 47 2.29 -10.79 19.21
C PHE A 47 2.91 -12.10 19.67
N ALA A 48 2.15 -12.92 20.37
CA ALA A 48 2.55 -14.24 20.78
C ALA A 48 1.35 -15.18 20.89
N SER A 49 1.53 -16.42 20.48
CA SER A 49 0.55 -17.48 20.66
C SER A 49 0.46 -17.90 22.11
N ALA A 50 -0.65 -18.55 22.47
CA ALA A 50 -0.77 -19.16 23.79
C ALA A 50 0.38 -20.13 24.06
N GLU A 51 0.90 -20.10 25.28
CA GLU A 51 2.06 -20.87 25.77
C GLU A 51 3.41 -20.51 25.09
N GLN A 52 3.47 -19.48 24.28
CA GLN A 52 4.72 -18.92 23.77
C GLN A 52 5.42 -18.08 24.84
N THR A 53 6.75 -18.16 24.89
CA THR A 53 7.59 -17.33 25.75
C THR A 53 8.39 -16.34 24.93
N LEU A 54 8.22 -15.05 25.21
CA LEU A 54 9.00 -13.95 24.67
C LEU A 54 10.13 -13.59 25.63
N THR A 55 11.29 -13.20 25.10
CA THR A 55 12.45 -12.80 25.90
C THR A 55 12.82 -11.36 25.59
N PHE A 56 12.93 -10.54 26.63
CA PHE A 56 13.32 -9.13 26.52
C PHE A 56 14.57 -8.86 27.36
N THR A 57 15.54 -8.17 26.76
CA THR A 57 16.80 -7.77 27.42
C THR A 57 16.87 -6.26 27.59
N PHE A 58 17.46 -5.80 28.68
CA PHE A 58 17.59 -4.37 28.97
C PHE A 58 18.70 -4.11 29.99
N THR A 59 19.22 -2.88 29.98
CA THR A 59 20.24 -2.42 30.92
C THR A 59 19.67 -1.29 31.77
N THR A 60 19.80 -1.39 33.09
CA THR A 60 19.29 -0.40 34.06
C THR A 60 20.39 0.26 34.84
N LEU A 61 20.17 1.51 35.26
CA LEU A 61 21.09 2.29 36.08
C LEU A 61 20.91 2.07 37.59
N SER A 62 19.77 1.47 37.99
CA SER A 62 19.48 1.14 39.40
C SER A 62 18.66 -0.15 39.43
N SER A 63 18.30 -0.60 40.62
CA SER A 63 17.35 -1.71 40.78
C SER A 63 16.02 -1.41 40.12
N TRP A 64 15.34 -2.45 39.68
CA TRP A 64 14.09 -2.31 38.92
C TRP A 64 13.01 -3.27 39.40
N THR A 65 11.77 -2.96 39.08
CA THR A 65 10.60 -3.82 39.25
C THR A 65 9.78 -3.88 37.97
N ALA A 66 9.12 -5.01 37.73
CA ALA A 66 8.16 -5.19 36.63
C ALA A 66 6.77 -5.49 37.21
N GLN A 67 5.77 -4.83 36.62
CA GLN A 67 4.36 -5.08 36.91
C GLN A 67 3.67 -5.57 35.64
N ASN A 68 2.73 -6.48 35.84
CA ASN A 68 1.94 -7.10 34.79
C ASN A 68 0.48 -6.63 34.91
N SER A 69 -0.07 -6.05 33.85
CA SER A 69 -1.47 -5.58 33.84
C SER A 69 -2.49 -6.71 33.72
N SER A 70 -2.07 -7.93 33.36
CA SER A 70 -2.95 -9.08 33.15
C SER A 70 -2.27 -10.38 33.56
N THR A 71 -2.44 -10.77 34.80
CA THR A 71 -1.87 -12.03 35.36
C THR A 71 -2.55 -13.28 34.77
N ALA A 72 -3.75 -13.16 34.21
CA ALA A 72 -4.42 -14.25 33.52
C ALA A 72 -3.83 -14.53 32.14
N LEU A 73 -3.29 -13.49 31.47
CA LEU A 73 -2.72 -13.58 30.13
C LEU A 73 -1.20 -13.78 30.18
N LEU A 74 -0.50 -13.07 31.06
CA LEU A 74 0.96 -13.01 31.07
C LEU A 74 1.54 -13.49 32.40
N SER A 75 2.60 -14.27 32.36
CA SER A 75 3.44 -14.55 33.55
C SER A 75 4.89 -14.15 33.24
N LEU A 76 5.59 -13.75 34.31
CA LEU A 76 6.96 -13.28 34.26
C LEU A 76 7.84 -14.23 35.04
N ASP A 77 9.02 -14.55 34.53
CA ASP A 77 10.03 -15.32 35.28
C ASP A 77 10.68 -14.48 36.41
N ASN A 78 10.80 -13.16 36.17
CA ASN A 78 11.35 -12.21 37.13
C ASN A 78 10.50 -10.94 37.21
N THR A 79 10.25 -10.43 38.37
CA THR A 79 9.51 -9.20 38.64
C THR A 79 10.37 -8.09 39.24
N ALA A 80 11.64 -8.35 39.52
CA ALA A 80 12.59 -7.37 40.04
C ALA A 80 14.04 -7.82 39.76
N GLY A 81 14.97 -6.86 39.78
CA GLY A 81 16.40 -7.13 39.63
C GLY A 81 17.27 -5.94 40.02
N ASN A 82 18.59 -6.13 39.90
CA ASN A 82 19.59 -5.12 40.21
C ASN A 82 19.95 -4.28 38.96
N SER A 83 20.74 -3.25 39.16
CA SER A 83 21.36 -2.46 38.04
C SER A 83 22.26 -3.33 37.16
N GLY A 84 22.41 -2.94 35.90
CA GLY A 84 23.19 -3.64 34.90
C GLY A 84 22.30 -4.34 33.85
N GLU A 85 22.88 -5.32 33.18
CA GLU A 85 22.16 -6.10 32.13
C GLU A 85 21.15 -7.07 32.81
N ASN A 86 19.96 -7.09 32.27
CA ASN A 86 18.84 -7.86 32.75
C ASN A 86 18.11 -8.54 31.60
N THR A 87 17.46 -9.65 31.94
CA THR A 87 16.58 -10.39 31.02
C THR A 87 15.29 -10.72 31.74
N ILE A 88 14.16 -10.54 31.05
CA ILE A 88 12.84 -10.95 31.52
C ILE A 88 12.22 -11.87 30.45
N LYS A 89 11.65 -13.00 30.93
CA LYS A 89 10.89 -13.91 30.07
C LYS A 89 9.42 -13.76 30.40
N VAL A 90 8.62 -13.56 29.35
CA VAL A 90 7.17 -13.37 29.44
C VAL A 90 6.50 -14.56 28.79
N THR A 91 5.81 -15.40 29.52
CA THR A 91 4.98 -16.46 28.93
C THR A 91 3.56 -15.97 28.77
N VAL A 92 3.02 -16.16 27.58
CA VAL A 92 1.65 -15.79 27.22
C VAL A 92 0.75 -17.00 27.42
N HIS A 93 -0.35 -16.84 28.15
CA HIS A 93 -1.28 -17.94 28.45
C HIS A 93 -2.59 -17.76 27.67
N LYS A 94 -3.29 -18.87 27.45
CA LYS A 94 -4.65 -18.82 26.89
C LYS A 94 -5.59 -18.08 27.85
N SER A 95 -6.18 -17.01 27.39
CA SER A 95 -7.01 -16.12 28.22
C SER A 95 -8.14 -15.52 27.41
N SER A 96 -9.23 -15.14 28.08
CA SER A 96 -10.27 -14.29 27.49
C SER A 96 -9.82 -12.82 27.36
N GLN A 97 -8.79 -12.44 28.09
CA GLN A 97 -8.12 -11.15 27.96
C GLN A 97 -7.02 -11.30 26.91
N GLU A 98 -7.12 -10.56 25.84
CA GLU A 98 -6.25 -10.71 24.66
C GLU A 98 -5.04 -9.76 24.67
N GLN A 99 -5.03 -8.78 25.57
CA GLN A 99 -3.95 -7.79 25.67
C GLN A 99 -3.42 -7.68 27.09
N GLY A 100 -2.10 -7.49 27.20
CA GLY A 100 -1.44 -7.20 28.45
C GLY A 100 -0.24 -6.27 28.27
N THR A 101 0.12 -5.56 29.32
CA THR A 101 1.28 -4.67 29.35
C THR A 101 2.18 -5.02 30.52
N ILE A 102 3.46 -5.18 30.25
CA ILE A 102 4.51 -5.25 31.26
C ILE A 102 5.07 -3.84 31.44
N THR A 103 5.01 -3.32 32.65
CA THR A 103 5.56 -2.00 32.99
C THR A 103 6.83 -2.20 33.82
N ILE A 104 7.97 -1.77 33.29
CA ILE A 104 9.27 -1.82 33.98
C ILE A 104 9.57 -0.44 34.55
N LYS A 105 9.82 -0.40 35.88
CA LYS A 105 10.10 0.80 36.67
C LYS A 105 11.48 0.70 37.30
N VAL A 106 12.36 1.64 37.05
CA VAL A 106 13.71 1.72 37.62
C VAL A 106 13.67 2.62 38.88
N ASN A 107 14.25 2.18 39.93
CA ASN A 107 14.22 2.88 41.22
C ASN A 107 14.93 4.23 41.11
N GLY A 108 14.31 5.29 41.65
CA GLY A 108 14.83 6.65 41.56
C GLY A 108 14.55 7.38 40.25
N TYR A 109 13.77 6.79 39.31
CA TYR A 109 13.44 7.41 38.00
C TYR A 109 11.94 7.67 37.87
N SER A 110 11.60 8.78 37.14
CA SER A 110 10.23 9.29 37.05
C SER A 110 9.36 8.59 35.98
N SER A 111 9.97 7.98 34.96
CA SER A 111 9.27 7.36 33.86
C SER A 111 9.42 5.82 33.90
N ALA A 112 8.41 5.12 33.41
CA ALA A 112 8.46 3.67 33.21
C ALA A 112 8.61 3.33 31.73
N SER A 113 9.11 2.13 31.42
CA SER A 113 9.11 1.57 30.06
C SER A 113 8.08 0.46 29.96
N ASN A 114 7.33 0.42 28.87
CA ASN A 114 6.23 -0.52 28.67
C ASN A 114 6.51 -1.48 27.53
N ILE A 115 6.14 -2.75 27.72
CA ILE A 115 6.10 -3.79 26.70
C ILE A 115 4.63 -4.16 26.52
N LYS A 116 4.09 -3.92 25.34
CA LYS A 116 2.71 -4.28 25.01
C LYS A 116 2.70 -5.65 24.35
N ILE A 117 1.88 -6.57 24.85
CA ILE A 117 1.76 -7.93 24.32
C ILE A 117 0.30 -8.20 23.97
N GLN A 118 0.10 -8.77 22.78
CA GLN A 118 -1.19 -9.18 22.24
C GLN A 118 -1.17 -10.68 22.03
N LEU A 119 -2.18 -11.39 22.56
CA LEU A 119 -2.40 -12.80 22.25
C LEU A 119 -2.76 -12.92 20.77
N SER A 120 -1.98 -13.69 20.04
CA SER A 120 -2.26 -14.07 18.65
C SER A 120 -3.12 -15.32 18.61
N ASP A 121 -4.09 -15.35 17.71
CA ASP A 121 -4.89 -16.55 17.47
C ASP A 121 -4.35 -17.24 16.21
N ASP A 122 -3.55 -18.26 16.40
CA ASP A 122 -2.91 -19.03 15.31
C ASP A 122 -3.93 -19.78 14.43
N ASP A 123 -5.15 -19.96 14.92
CA ASP A 123 -6.22 -20.62 14.19
C ASP A 123 -6.85 -19.68 13.12
N VAL A 124 -6.56 -18.37 13.18
CA VAL A 124 -7.10 -17.38 12.25
C VAL A 124 -5.98 -16.64 11.52
N GLN A 125 -5.81 -16.99 10.27
CA GLN A 125 -4.86 -16.30 9.39
C GLN A 125 -5.20 -14.80 9.30
N GLY A 126 -4.27 -13.97 9.70
CA GLY A 126 -4.40 -12.53 9.58
C GLY A 126 -4.81 -11.79 10.85
N TYR A 127 -4.94 -12.45 12.01
CA TYR A 127 -5.28 -11.79 13.27
C TYR A 127 -4.36 -10.61 13.58
N GLU A 128 -3.05 -10.80 13.46
CA GLU A 128 -2.04 -9.74 13.68
C GLU A 128 -2.15 -8.61 12.67
N ILE A 129 -2.46 -8.96 11.41
CA ILE A 129 -2.69 -8.00 10.34
C ILE A 129 -3.93 -7.16 10.68
N ASN A 130 -5.02 -7.79 11.10
CA ASN A 130 -6.27 -7.12 11.44
C ASN A 130 -6.08 -6.15 12.61
N TYR A 131 -5.34 -6.56 13.64
CA TYR A 131 -5.00 -5.69 14.76
C TYR A 131 -4.17 -4.48 14.31
N SER A 132 -3.15 -4.69 13.48
CA SER A 132 -2.32 -3.61 12.95
C SER A 132 -3.12 -2.65 12.09
N VAL A 133 -4.04 -3.17 11.28
CA VAL A 133 -4.98 -2.37 10.45
C VAL A 133 -5.92 -1.57 11.34
N ASP A 134 -6.46 -2.16 12.42
CA ASP A 134 -7.30 -1.46 13.38
C ASP A 134 -6.57 -0.28 14.02
N GLN A 135 -5.33 -0.49 14.50
CA GLN A 135 -4.53 0.60 15.07
C GLN A 135 -4.29 1.73 14.07
N TYR A 136 -3.96 1.37 12.82
CA TYR A 136 -3.78 2.35 11.75
C TYR A 136 -5.06 3.14 11.46
N LEU A 137 -6.21 2.48 11.39
CA LEU A 137 -7.49 3.14 11.11
C LEU A 137 -7.94 4.05 12.27
N ARG A 138 -7.68 3.66 13.52
CA ARG A 138 -7.94 4.51 14.70
C ARG A 138 -7.13 5.80 14.67
N GLU A 139 -5.93 5.76 14.11
CA GLU A 139 -5.04 6.92 14.05
C GLU A 139 -5.21 7.73 12.76
N LYS A 140 -5.29 7.08 11.59
CA LYS A 140 -5.10 7.73 10.28
C LYS A 140 -6.34 7.75 9.38
N TYR A 141 -7.40 6.99 9.70
CA TYR A 141 -8.59 6.99 8.85
C TYR A 141 -9.29 8.34 8.87
N LEU A 142 -9.81 8.80 7.74
CA LEU A 142 -10.47 10.12 7.64
C LEU A 142 -11.67 10.25 8.59
N TRP A 143 -12.34 9.15 8.89
CA TRP A 143 -13.46 9.08 9.85
C TRP A 143 -13.04 8.29 11.10
N ASN A 144 -11.83 8.55 11.61
CA ASN A 144 -11.25 7.82 12.74
C ASN A 144 -12.05 7.99 14.05
N ASP A 145 -12.68 9.12 14.26
CA ASP A 145 -13.49 9.34 15.47
C ASP A 145 -14.68 8.39 15.53
N ASP A 146 -15.39 8.21 14.41
CA ASP A 146 -16.47 7.23 14.33
C ASP A 146 -15.94 5.78 14.33
N TYR A 147 -14.77 5.55 13.71
CA TYR A 147 -14.13 4.24 13.74
C TYR A 147 -13.71 3.81 15.15
N LYS A 148 -13.23 4.74 15.98
CA LYS A 148 -12.85 4.49 17.39
C LYS A 148 -14.01 3.95 18.24
N LEU A 149 -15.27 4.21 17.84
CA LEU A 149 -16.46 3.71 18.51
C LEU A 149 -16.78 2.22 18.21
N LEU A 150 -16.13 1.65 17.20
CA LEU A 150 -16.36 0.26 16.82
C LEU A 150 -15.61 -0.71 17.72
N THR A 151 -16.17 -1.93 17.82
CA THR A 151 -15.50 -3.09 18.42
C THR A 151 -15.30 -4.13 17.33
N PRO A 152 -14.19 -4.05 16.54
CA PRO A 152 -13.96 -4.93 15.42
C PRO A 152 -13.68 -6.37 15.85
N ASN A 153 -14.09 -7.33 15.01
CA ASN A 153 -13.74 -8.73 15.22
C ASN A 153 -12.45 -9.06 14.43
N PHE A 154 -11.35 -9.28 15.16
CA PHE A 154 -10.06 -9.59 14.53
C PHE A 154 -9.95 -11.02 13.98
N ARG A 155 -10.91 -11.90 14.33
CA ARG A 155 -10.94 -13.32 13.92
C ARG A 155 -11.65 -13.50 12.57
N GLN A 156 -11.13 -12.81 11.56
CA GLN A 156 -11.59 -12.87 10.17
C GLN A 156 -10.37 -12.86 9.24
N ALA A 157 -10.54 -13.29 7.98
CA ALA A 157 -9.55 -13.04 6.96
C ALA A 157 -9.33 -11.51 6.81
N TYR A 158 -8.11 -11.05 6.56
CA TYR A 158 -7.76 -9.63 6.63
C TYR A 158 -8.54 -8.74 5.63
N ASP A 159 -8.84 -9.27 4.45
CA ASP A 159 -9.65 -8.59 3.43
C ASP A 159 -11.12 -8.49 3.84
N GLU A 160 -11.68 -9.53 4.46
CA GLU A 160 -13.02 -9.52 5.05
C GLU A 160 -13.10 -8.59 6.26
N PHE A 161 -12.07 -8.59 7.12
CA PHE A 161 -11.98 -7.71 8.28
C PHE A 161 -12.14 -6.24 7.88
N LEU A 162 -11.26 -5.76 6.99
CA LEU A 162 -11.30 -4.37 6.54
C LEU A 162 -12.67 -4.04 5.92
N ARG A 163 -13.14 -4.89 5.02
CA ARG A 163 -14.39 -4.68 4.30
C ARG A 163 -15.59 -4.66 5.24
N ASN A 164 -15.73 -5.64 6.12
CA ASN A 164 -16.90 -5.77 7.00
C ASN A 164 -16.92 -4.63 8.02
N THR A 165 -15.74 -4.28 8.59
CA THR A 165 -15.61 -3.20 9.56
C THR A 165 -15.97 -1.85 8.95
N LEU A 166 -15.42 -1.49 7.80
CA LEU A 166 -15.71 -0.20 7.16
C LEU A 166 -17.13 -0.13 6.58
N LEU A 167 -17.69 -1.23 6.09
CA LEU A 167 -19.08 -1.26 5.62
C LEU A 167 -20.10 -1.13 6.76
N SER A 168 -19.75 -1.49 8.00
CA SER A 168 -20.61 -1.28 9.16
C SER A 168 -20.78 0.19 9.54
N MET A 169 -19.84 1.06 9.13
CA MET A 169 -19.91 2.50 9.37
C MET A 169 -20.95 3.18 8.47
N THR A 170 -21.72 4.12 9.01
CA THR A 170 -22.66 4.93 8.25
C THR A 170 -22.07 6.26 7.77
N THR A 171 -21.04 6.74 8.46
CA THR A 171 -20.43 8.06 8.27
C THR A 171 -19.40 8.13 7.15
N ASN A 172 -18.79 7.01 6.75
CA ASN A 172 -17.79 6.92 5.70
C ASN A 172 -18.37 6.91 4.27
N THR A 173 -19.32 7.80 3.99
CA THR A 173 -20.08 7.79 2.72
C THR A 173 -19.21 8.06 1.48
N LEU A 174 -18.09 8.77 1.63
CA LEU A 174 -17.15 9.04 0.54
C LEU A 174 -16.16 7.88 0.27
N ASP A 175 -16.03 6.94 1.22
CA ASP A 175 -15.19 5.74 1.05
C ASP A 175 -15.95 4.57 0.41
N LYS A 176 -17.20 4.74 0.05
CA LYS A 176 -18.00 3.65 -0.54
C LYS A 176 -18.87 4.09 -1.70
N LYS A 177 -18.98 3.20 -2.68
CA LYS A 177 -19.82 3.36 -3.86
C LYS A 177 -20.91 2.31 -3.87
N ARG A 178 -22.16 2.73 -4.07
CA ARG A 178 -23.28 1.82 -4.27
C ARG A 178 -23.23 1.20 -5.66
N ASN A 179 -23.30 -0.11 -5.71
CA ASN A 179 -23.34 -0.90 -6.93
C ASN A 179 -24.78 -1.01 -7.48
N SER A 180 -24.91 -1.40 -8.75
CA SER A 180 -26.22 -1.58 -9.40
C SER A 180 -27.11 -2.68 -8.76
N ASN A 181 -26.48 -3.66 -8.08
CA ASN A 181 -27.15 -4.72 -7.34
C ASN A 181 -27.52 -4.34 -5.89
N GLY A 182 -27.31 -3.08 -5.50
CA GLY A 182 -27.61 -2.57 -4.16
C GLY A 182 -26.54 -2.80 -3.10
N THR A 183 -25.49 -3.54 -3.40
CA THR A 183 -24.33 -3.70 -2.51
C THR A 183 -23.41 -2.48 -2.54
N TYR A 184 -22.42 -2.42 -1.63
CA TYR A 184 -21.41 -1.37 -1.63
C TYR A 184 -20.02 -1.94 -1.90
N SER A 185 -19.21 -1.19 -2.66
CA SER A 185 -17.78 -1.37 -2.81
C SER A 185 -17.05 -0.24 -2.06
N LEU A 186 -15.97 -0.58 -1.35
CA LEU A 186 -15.11 0.40 -0.69
C LEU A 186 -14.04 0.90 -1.66
N PHE A 187 -13.59 2.13 -1.46
CA PHE A 187 -12.38 2.67 -2.09
C PHE A 187 -11.12 2.29 -1.28
N SER A 188 -11.25 2.21 0.05
CA SER A 188 -10.19 1.64 0.89
C SER A 188 -10.07 0.14 0.70
N PHE A 189 -8.84 -0.35 0.53
CA PHE A 189 -8.57 -1.77 0.33
C PHE A 189 -7.25 -2.17 0.98
N ILE A 190 -7.10 -3.47 1.24
CA ILE A 190 -5.88 -4.10 1.70
C ILE A 190 -5.48 -5.19 0.71
N GLN A 191 -4.19 -5.25 0.39
CA GLN A 191 -3.65 -6.30 -0.47
C GLN A 191 -2.27 -6.72 0.02
N LYS A 192 -1.95 -8.00 -0.18
CA LYS A 192 -0.59 -8.48 0.03
C LYS A 192 0.33 -7.83 -1.01
N LEU A 193 1.38 -7.17 -0.53
CA LEU A 193 2.41 -6.65 -1.41
C LEU A 193 3.30 -7.80 -1.87
N ASP A 194 3.53 -7.87 -3.17
CA ASP A 194 4.58 -8.71 -3.73
C ASP A 194 5.94 -8.12 -3.28
N PRO A 195 6.82 -8.92 -2.65
CA PRO A 195 8.15 -8.46 -2.25
C PRO A 195 8.95 -7.85 -3.42
N ASP A 196 8.77 -8.37 -4.63
CA ASP A 196 9.44 -7.88 -5.83
C ASP A 196 8.92 -6.50 -6.28
N LEU A 197 7.68 -6.12 -5.89
CA LEU A 197 7.12 -4.79 -6.13
C LEU A 197 7.56 -3.74 -5.09
N GLN A 198 8.05 -4.15 -3.92
CA GLN A 198 8.53 -3.21 -2.90
C GLN A 198 9.80 -2.48 -3.32
N THR A 199 10.62 -3.08 -4.17
CA THR A 199 11.85 -2.46 -4.70
C THR A 199 11.59 -1.33 -5.71
N SER A 200 10.35 -1.18 -6.18
CA SER A 200 9.95 -0.19 -7.20
C SER A 200 9.37 1.12 -6.63
N ARG A 201 9.20 1.24 -5.30
CA ARG A 201 8.64 2.46 -4.65
C ARG A 201 9.65 3.54 -4.30
N SER A 202 10.92 3.40 -4.64
CA SER A 202 11.85 4.54 -4.56
C SER A 202 11.56 5.50 -5.72
N ALA A 203 11.06 6.67 -5.37
CA ALA A 203 10.72 7.76 -6.26
C ALA A 203 11.86 8.08 -7.24
N LYS A 204 11.81 7.52 -8.42
CA LYS A 204 12.36 8.04 -9.68
C LYS A 204 11.90 7.12 -10.81
N GLU A 205 10.96 7.64 -11.65
CA GLU A 205 10.76 7.28 -13.04
C GLU A 205 11.00 5.80 -13.43
N LYS A 206 10.30 4.86 -12.79
CA LYS A 206 10.35 3.48 -13.27
C LYS A 206 9.08 3.19 -14.06
N LYS A 207 9.26 3.09 -15.38
CA LYS A 207 8.26 2.47 -16.25
C LYS A 207 7.99 1.06 -15.77
N THR A 208 6.73 0.75 -15.50
CA THR A 208 6.35 -0.61 -15.06
C THR A 208 6.56 -1.58 -16.21
N LEU A 209 7.41 -2.59 -15.99
CA LEU A 209 7.62 -3.67 -16.94
C LEU A 209 6.56 -4.74 -16.69
N GLU A 210 5.67 -4.92 -17.65
CA GLU A 210 4.66 -5.98 -17.63
C GLU A 210 5.06 -7.13 -18.55
N TYR A 211 4.50 -8.30 -18.28
CA TYR A 211 4.69 -9.48 -19.12
C TYR A 211 3.34 -9.87 -19.72
N ASN A 212 3.08 -9.47 -20.97
CA ASN A 212 1.81 -9.74 -21.63
C ASN A 212 1.95 -9.76 -23.17
N TYR A 213 0.82 -9.93 -23.89
CA TYR A 213 0.78 -9.94 -25.35
C TYR A 213 0.74 -8.56 -26.00
N GLY A 214 0.51 -7.52 -25.20
CA GLY A 214 0.37 -6.14 -25.65
C GLY A 214 -1.05 -5.58 -25.56
N PHE A 215 -1.99 -6.26 -24.97
CA PHE A 215 -3.32 -5.75 -24.75
C PHE A 215 -3.39 -4.84 -23.53
N VAL A 216 -4.09 -3.73 -23.66
CA VAL A 216 -4.39 -2.82 -22.55
C VAL A 216 -5.51 -3.38 -21.70
N ASN A 217 -6.61 -3.76 -22.32
CA ASN A 217 -7.79 -4.31 -21.65
C ASN A 217 -8.81 -4.83 -22.69
N PHE A 218 -9.88 -5.47 -22.20
CA PHE A 218 -11.00 -5.97 -23.01
C PHE A 218 -12.34 -5.64 -22.40
N ILE A 219 -13.36 -5.54 -23.26
CA ILE A 219 -14.78 -5.57 -22.86
C ILE A 219 -15.37 -6.90 -23.32
N ALA A 220 -15.98 -7.62 -22.39
CA ALA A 220 -16.78 -8.81 -22.74
C ALA A 220 -18.10 -8.36 -23.38
N VAL A 221 -18.36 -8.85 -24.58
CA VAL A 221 -19.61 -8.64 -25.31
C VAL A 221 -20.24 -9.99 -25.61
N GLY A 222 -21.56 -10.06 -25.60
CA GLY A 222 -22.21 -11.33 -25.90
C GLY A 222 -23.70 -11.35 -25.59
N ASN A 223 -24.31 -12.45 -25.98
CA ASN A 223 -25.72 -12.71 -25.73
C ASN A 223 -25.85 -13.90 -24.75
N ARG A 224 -26.37 -13.63 -23.57
CA ARG A 224 -26.59 -14.68 -22.54
C ARG A 224 -27.46 -15.83 -23.01
N ASN A 225 -28.41 -15.56 -23.91
CA ASN A 225 -29.33 -16.58 -24.42
C ASN A 225 -28.67 -17.54 -25.39
N THR A 226 -27.61 -17.13 -26.11
CA THR A 226 -26.87 -17.95 -27.07
C THR A 226 -25.58 -18.49 -26.54
N SER A 227 -25.20 -18.13 -25.31
CA SER A 227 -23.90 -18.45 -24.68
C SER A 227 -22.67 -18.03 -25.51
N ASN A 228 -22.83 -17.23 -26.55
CA ASN A 228 -21.75 -16.73 -27.38
C ASN A 228 -21.23 -15.43 -26.82
N TYR A 229 -19.93 -15.39 -26.55
CA TYR A 229 -19.23 -14.22 -26.07
C TYR A 229 -18.00 -13.92 -26.93
N GLY A 230 -17.60 -12.67 -26.93
CA GLY A 230 -16.35 -12.18 -27.47
C GLY A 230 -15.69 -11.21 -26.51
N LEU A 231 -14.42 -10.96 -26.73
CA LEU A 231 -13.61 -9.97 -26.00
C LEU A 231 -13.20 -8.88 -26.97
N VAL A 232 -13.80 -7.69 -26.84
CA VAL A 232 -13.47 -6.53 -27.66
C VAL A 232 -12.23 -5.84 -27.10
N ILE A 233 -11.21 -5.70 -27.93
CA ILE A 233 -9.93 -5.05 -27.61
C ILE A 233 -10.16 -3.57 -27.31
N GLN A 234 -9.78 -3.10 -26.12
CA GLN A 234 -9.87 -1.69 -25.73
C GLN A 234 -8.65 -0.89 -26.15
N GLY A 235 -7.48 -1.54 -26.27
CA GLY A 235 -6.25 -0.93 -26.74
C GLY A 235 -5.15 -1.96 -26.91
N VAL A 236 -4.15 -1.59 -27.72
CA VAL A 236 -2.96 -2.41 -27.98
C VAL A 236 -1.73 -1.51 -27.87
N HIS A 237 -0.75 -1.96 -27.08
CA HIS A 237 0.52 -1.27 -26.91
C HIS A 237 1.35 -1.35 -28.20
N LYS A 238 1.81 -0.21 -28.68
CA LYS A 238 2.62 -0.10 -29.90
C LYS A 238 3.92 -0.92 -29.79
N GLY A 239 4.23 -1.66 -30.83
CA GLY A 239 5.42 -2.51 -30.90
C GLY A 239 5.29 -3.86 -30.19
N SER A 240 4.17 -4.13 -29.53
CA SER A 240 3.87 -5.42 -28.91
C SER A 240 3.64 -6.53 -29.92
N SER A 241 3.52 -7.79 -29.46
CA SER A 241 3.20 -8.91 -30.34
C SER A 241 1.83 -8.74 -31.00
N ALA A 242 0.83 -8.32 -30.23
CA ALA A 242 -0.52 -8.07 -30.77
C ALA A 242 -0.53 -6.96 -31.82
N ASP A 243 0.23 -5.88 -31.63
CA ASP A 243 0.36 -4.79 -32.59
C ASP A 243 1.03 -5.25 -33.90
N LYS A 244 2.14 -6.00 -33.80
CA LYS A 244 2.88 -6.54 -34.95
C LYS A 244 2.02 -7.48 -35.80
N GLU A 245 1.14 -8.25 -35.19
CA GLU A 245 0.17 -9.12 -35.88
C GLU A 245 -1.02 -8.32 -36.47
N GLY A 246 -1.12 -7.04 -36.18
CA GLY A 246 -2.17 -6.17 -36.71
C GLY A 246 -3.47 -6.17 -35.94
N LEU A 247 -3.47 -6.68 -34.71
CA LEU A 247 -4.61 -6.54 -33.80
C LEU A 247 -4.77 -5.07 -33.39
N LYS A 248 -6.01 -4.61 -33.34
CA LYS A 248 -6.32 -3.19 -33.09
C LYS A 248 -7.51 -3.04 -32.15
N ARG A 249 -7.60 -1.86 -31.54
CA ARG A 249 -8.78 -1.44 -30.75
C ARG A 249 -10.07 -1.62 -31.57
N GLY A 250 -11.09 -2.16 -30.91
CA GLY A 250 -12.40 -2.42 -31.49
C GLY A 250 -12.55 -3.79 -32.15
N MET A 251 -11.46 -4.52 -32.38
CA MET A 251 -11.54 -5.89 -32.88
C MET A 251 -12.07 -6.81 -31.76
N GLU A 252 -12.90 -7.76 -32.14
CA GLU A 252 -13.52 -8.73 -31.24
C GLU A 252 -12.85 -10.10 -31.40
N ILE A 253 -12.32 -10.64 -30.30
CA ILE A 253 -11.76 -11.98 -30.22
C ILE A 253 -12.86 -12.94 -29.80
N THR A 254 -13.08 -13.99 -30.57
CA THR A 254 -14.16 -14.98 -30.35
C THR A 254 -13.65 -16.37 -29.96
N GLU A 255 -12.37 -16.68 -30.23
CA GLU A 255 -11.75 -17.94 -29.85
C GLU A 255 -10.30 -17.74 -29.38
N ILE A 256 -9.86 -18.57 -28.45
CA ILE A 256 -8.47 -18.66 -28.00
C ILE A 256 -8.05 -20.14 -28.06
N ASP A 257 -6.94 -20.44 -28.77
CA ASP A 257 -6.41 -21.80 -28.95
C ASP A 257 -7.48 -22.80 -29.43
N ASN A 258 -8.29 -22.38 -30.41
CA ASN A 258 -9.44 -23.09 -30.98
C ASN A 258 -10.61 -23.33 -29.99
N GLN A 259 -10.56 -22.75 -28.82
CA GLN A 259 -11.64 -22.79 -27.86
C GLN A 259 -12.49 -21.51 -27.98
N ARG A 260 -13.79 -21.70 -28.25
CA ARG A 260 -14.75 -20.59 -28.35
C ARG A 260 -14.97 -19.92 -26.99
N ILE A 261 -15.04 -18.60 -27.00
CA ILE A 261 -15.37 -17.81 -25.80
C ILE A 261 -16.87 -17.90 -25.55
N THR A 262 -17.24 -18.29 -24.34
CA THR A 262 -18.62 -18.52 -23.89
C THR A 262 -18.87 -17.86 -22.54
N THR A 263 -20.12 -17.85 -22.10
CA THR A 263 -20.51 -17.39 -20.75
C THR A 263 -19.71 -18.11 -19.64
N ALA A 264 -19.42 -19.41 -19.86
CA ALA A 264 -18.77 -20.25 -18.85
C ALA A 264 -17.25 -19.98 -18.72
N ASN A 265 -16.59 -19.52 -19.79
CA ASN A 265 -15.13 -19.39 -19.81
C ASN A 265 -14.61 -17.96 -20.08
N VAL A 266 -15.47 -16.98 -20.31
CA VAL A 266 -15.06 -15.61 -20.68
C VAL A 266 -14.09 -14.99 -19.66
N GLN A 267 -14.29 -15.23 -18.36
CA GLN A 267 -13.41 -14.72 -17.34
C GLN A 267 -12.00 -15.36 -17.39
N ALA A 268 -11.95 -16.67 -17.60
CA ALA A 268 -10.67 -17.39 -17.77
C ALA A 268 -9.95 -16.95 -19.04
N CYS A 269 -10.68 -16.76 -20.14
CA CYS A 269 -10.16 -16.22 -21.39
C CYS A 269 -9.61 -14.80 -21.23
N TYR A 270 -10.33 -13.94 -20.53
CA TYR A 270 -9.87 -12.59 -20.19
C TYR A 270 -8.55 -12.63 -19.40
N SER A 271 -8.51 -13.42 -18.31
CA SER A 271 -7.32 -13.54 -17.47
C SER A 271 -6.12 -14.08 -18.25
N LYS A 272 -6.32 -15.05 -19.13
CA LYS A 272 -5.28 -15.61 -19.99
C LYS A 272 -4.65 -14.58 -20.95
N LEU A 273 -5.47 -13.63 -21.46
CA LEU A 273 -5.03 -12.60 -22.39
C LEU A 273 -4.31 -11.45 -21.68
N ILE A 274 -4.75 -11.08 -20.46
CA ILE A 274 -4.21 -9.92 -19.73
C ILE A 274 -2.98 -10.28 -18.88
N LYS A 275 -2.99 -11.45 -18.21
CA LYS A 275 -1.91 -11.87 -17.30
C LYS A 275 -1.49 -13.30 -17.59
N PRO A 276 -0.70 -13.53 -18.64
CA PRO A 276 -0.13 -14.85 -18.86
C PRO A 276 0.81 -15.24 -17.70
N SER A 277 0.66 -16.46 -17.19
CA SER A 277 1.42 -16.95 -16.03
C SER A 277 2.90 -17.28 -16.36
N SER A 278 3.24 -17.35 -17.63
CA SER A 278 4.59 -17.66 -18.12
C SER A 278 4.73 -17.20 -19.56
N PRO A 279 5.99 -17.11 -20.10
CA PRO A 279 6.20 -16.93 -21.53
C PRO A 279 5.44 -17.98 -22.33
N THR A 280 4.51 -17.53 -23.18
CA THR A 280 3.65 -18.42 -23.93
C THR A 280 3.24 -17.83 -25.27
N SER A 281 2.92 -18.70 -26.24
CA SER A 281 2.33 -18.36 -27.51
C SER A 281 0.89 -18.83 -27.53
N ILE A 282 -0.03 -18.01 -28.01
CA ILE A 282 -1.43 -18.36 -28.15
C ILE A 282 -1.95 -17.98 -29.54
N LYS A 283 -2.99 -18.69 -29.98
CA LYS A 283 -3.75 -18.34 -31.17
C LYS A 283 -5.06 -17.67 -30.77
N VAL A 284 -5.33 -16.49 -31.29
CA VAL A 284 -6.62 -15.83 -31.13
C VAL A 284 -7.31 -15.72 -32.47
N LYS A 285 -8.63 -15.91 -32.50
CA LYS A 285 -9.45 -15.76 -33.71
C LYS A 285 -10.41 -14.58 -33.51
N ASP A 286 -10.46 -13.70 -34.49
CA ASP A 286 -11.41 -12.60 -34.48
C ASP A 286 -12.82 -13.03 -34.95
N LYS A 287 -13.78 -12.11 -34.89
CA LYS A 287 -15.17 -12.36 -35.32
C LYS A 287 -15.28 -12.65 -36.81
N ASP A 288 -14.33 -12.21 -37.63
CA ASP A 288 -14.32 -12.39 -39.08
C ASP A 288 -13.61 -13.70 -39.49
N GLY A 289 -13.16 -14.48 -38.48
CA GLY A 289 -12.56 -15.81 -38.66
C GLY A 289 -11.05 -15.79 -38.89
N LYS A 290 -10.40 -14.64 -38.90
CA LYS A 290 -8.95 -14.53 -39.05
C LYS A 290 -8.25 -14.94 -37.78
N VAL A 291 -7.19 -15.74 -37.92
CA VAL A 291 -6.38 -16.26 -36.82
C VAL A 291 -5.07 -15.48 -36.75
N TYR A 292 -4.70 -15.10 -35.53
CA TYR A 292 -3.46 -14.42 -35.20
C TYR A 292 -2.69 -15.26 -34.16
N THR A 293 -1.38 -15.38 -34.35
CA THR A 293 -0.51 -16.04 -33.37
C THR A 293 0.28 -14.95 -32.64
N ILE A 294 0.07 -14.83 -31.34
CA ILE A 294 0.69 -13.80 -30.50
C ILE A 294 1.51 -14.43 -29.39
N ASN A 295 2.63 -13.77 -29.06
CA ASN A 295 3.58 -14.22 -28.04
C ASN A 295 3.57 -13.23 -26.87
N SER A 296 3.54 -13.75 -25.65
CA SER A 296 3.76 -12.92 -24.48
C SER A 296 5.23 -12.55 -24.35
N GLY A 297 5.50 -11.37 -23.85
CA GLY A 297 6.84 -10.85 -23.65
C GLY A 297 6.87 -9.64 -22.75
N PRO A 298 8.06 -9.21 -22.32
CA PRO A 298 8.19 -8.01 -21.49
C PRO A 298 7.85 -6.77 -22.33
N ILE A 299 6.94 -5.97 -21.82
CA ILE A 299 6.58 -4.67 -22.39
C ILE A 299 6.52 -3.61 -21.30
N TYR A 300 6.90 -2.39 -21.64
CA TYR A 300 6.54 -1.24 -20.83
C TYR A 300 5.13 -0.80 -21.25
N ALA A 301 4.20 -0.86 -20.30
CA ALA A 301 2.80 -0.52 -20.52
C ALA A 301 2.65 1.00 -20.68
N ASN A 302 3.02 1.53 -21.84
CA ASN A 302 2.92 2.96 -22.12
C ASN A 302 1.44 3.39 -22.10
N PRO A 303 1.05 4.30 -21.19
CA PRO A 303 -0.34 4.76 -21.07
C PRO A 303 -0.81 5.62 -22.25
N ILE A 304 0.09 6.13 -23.09
CA ILE A 304 -0.23 6.83 -24.33
C ILE A 304 -0.57 5.80 -25.42
N ILE A 305 -1.82 5.36 -25.43
CA ILE A 305 -2.26 4.29 -26.33
C ILE A 305 -2.30 4.76 -27.78
N HIS A 306 -2.74 5.99 -28.00
CA HIS A 306 -2.81 6.60 -29.30
C HIS A 306 -2.85 8.12 -29.18
N HIS A 307 -2.18 8.81 -30.11
CA HIS A 307 -2.35 10.24 -30.34
C HIS A 307 -2.26 10.55 -31.80
N GLN A 308 -2.96 11.57 -32.25
CA GLN A 308 -2.93 12.09 -33.62
C GLN A 308 -3.44 13.51 -33.68
N VAL A 309 -3.06 14.21 -34.71
CA VAL A 309 -3.66 15.49 -35.06
C VAL A 309 -4.41 15.33 -36.38
N LYS A 310 -5.64 15.78 -36.43
CA LYS A 310 -6.44 15.89 -37.64
C LYS A 310 -6.94 17.32 -37.76
N GLU A 311 -6.51 18.02 -38.83
CA GLU A 311 -6.78 19.44 -38.98
C GLU A 311 -6.24 20.25 -37.80
N LYS A 312 -7.10 20.78 -36.94
CA LYS A 312 -6.76 21.54 -35.75
C LYS A 312 -7.18 20.84 -34.46
N ILE A 313 -7.55 19.56 -34.53
CA ILE A 313 -8.01 18.77 -33.41
C ILE A 313 -6.91 17.77 -33.04
N GLY A 314 -6.41 17.87 -31.82
CA GLY A 314 -5.60 16.84 -31.20
C GLY A 314 -6.50 15.74 -30.61
N TYR A 315 -6.14 14.48 -30.78
CA TYR A 315 -6.79 13.34 -30.16
C TYR A 315 -5.77 12.56 -29.37
N LEU A 316 -6.04 12.34 -28.09
CA LEU A 316 -5.17 11.58 -27.18
C LEU A 316 -5.98 10.51 -26.45
N VAL A 317 -5.56 9.25 -26.55
CA VAL A 317 -6.07 8.12 -25.73
C VAL A 317 -5.06 7.80 -24.64
N TYR A 318 -5.46 7.97 -23.38
CA TYR A 318 -4.59 7.83 -22.22
C TYR A 318 -5.19 6.88 -21.19
N SER A 319 -4.51 5.75 -20.90
CA SER A 319 -5.08 4.61 -20.15
C SER A 319 -4.78 4.62 -18.66
N ALA A 320 -3.72 5.29 -18.23
CA ALA A 320 -3.35 5.38 -16.80
C ALA A 320 -2.46 6.61 -16.55
N PHE A 321 -2.49 7.17 -15.35
CA PHE A 321 -1.57 8.23 -14.95
C PHE A 321 -0.34 7.60 -14.31
N GLU A 322 0.76 7.50 -15.07
CA GLU A 322 2.01 6.88 -14.65
C GLU A 322 3.17 7.85 -14.87
N SER A 323 3.81 8.27 -13.77
CA SER A 323 4.89 9.26 -13.77
C SER A 323 6.13 8.86 -14.58
N GLY A 324 6.36 7.56 -14.76
CA GLY A 324 7.42 7.05 -15.63
C GLY A 324 7.28 7.43 -17.11
N PHE A 325 6.10 7.93 -17.53
CA PHE A 325 5.81 8.35 -18.90
C PHE A 325 5.46 9.84 -19.01
N ASP A 326 5.71 10.63 -17.97
CA ASP A 326 5.38 12.06 -17.96
C ASP A 326 6.13 12.85 -19.04
N GLN A 327 7.37 12.46 -19.35
CA GLN A 327 8.14 13.11 -20.43
C GLN A 327 7.52 12.85 -21.80
N GLU A 328 7.12 11.61 -22.08
CA GLU A 328 6.45 11.24 -23.34
C GLU A 328 5.08 11.93 -23.46
N LEU A 329 4.34 12.04 -22.36
CA LEU A 329 3.08 12.80 -22.33
C LEU A 329 3.32 14.27 -22.66
N PHE A 330 4.33 14.88 -22.05
CA PHE A 330 4.70 16.27 -22.33
C PHE A 330 5.12 16.47 -23.79
N ASP A 331 5.84 15.52 -24.38
CA ASP A 331 6.26 15.57 -25.78
C ASP A 331 5.06 15.49 -26.75
N VAL A 332 4.02 14.71 -26.42
CA VAL A 332 2.75 14.73 -27.17
C VAL A 332 2.10 16.12 -27.17
N PHE A 333 2.05 16.77 -26.00
CA PHE A 333 1.52 18.14 -25.92
C PHE A 333 2.40 19.17 -26.65
N LYS A 334 3.72 19.00 -26.67
CA LYS A 334 4.61 19.81 -27.51
C LYS A 334 4.32 19.62 -29.02
N GLU A 335 4.09 18.37 -29.45
CA GLU A 335 3.68 18.07 -30.82
C GLU A 335 2.35 18.77 -31.14
N PHE A 336 1.34 18.63 -30.28
CA PHE A 336 0.06 19.30 -30.48
C PHE A 336 0.21 20.81 -30.59
N LYS A 337 1.03 21.43 -29.74
CA LYS A 337 1.33 22.87 -29.80
C LYS A 337 2.03 23.24 -31.11
N SER A 338 3.00 22.45 -31.57
CA SER A 338 3.74 22.72 -32.80
C SER A 338 2.86 22.65 -34.02
N GLN A 339 1.81 21.82 -34.00
CA GLN A 339 0.81 21.70 -35.07
C GLN A 339 -0.35 22.70 -34.94
N ASN A 340 -0.26 23.60 -33.92
CA ASN A 340 -1.24 24.66 -33.66
C ASN A 340 -2.68 24.12 -33.57
N ILE A 341 -2.89 23.05 -32.77
CA ILE A 341 -4.24 22.58 -32.45
C ILE A 341 -5.01 23.67 -31.72
N THR A 342 -6.31 23.73 -31.94
CA THR A 342 -7.23 24.62 -31.21
C THR A 342 -8.22 23.87 -30.35
N GLU A 343 -8.34 22.56 -30.56
CA GLU A 343 -9.25 21.68 -29.85
C GLU A 343 -8.53 20.39 -29.47
N LEU A 344 -8.95 19.80 -28.33
CA LEU A 344 -8.42 18.52 -27.84
C LEU A 344 -9.58 17.57 -27.51
N ILE A 345 -9.51 16.36 -28.06
CA ILE A 345 -10.31 15.23 -27.62
C ILE A 345 -9.43 14.36 -26.75
N LEU A 346 -9.69 14.38 -25.43
CA LEU A 346 -9.01 13.54 -24.46
C LEU A 346 -9.88 12.31 -24.15
N ASP A 347 -9.42 11.11 -24.54
CA ASP A 347 -10.13 9.85 -24.32
C ASP A 347 -9.58 9.14 -23.08
N LEU A 348 -10.32 9.27 -21.99
CA LEU A 348 -10.04 8.62 -20.70
C LEU A 348 -11.01 7.48 -20.39
N ARG A 349 -11.78 6.97 -21.37
CA ARG A 349 -12.82 5.94 -21.14
C ARG A 349 -12.34 4.68 -20.45
N TYR A 350 -11.06 4.36 -20.58
CA TYR A 350 -10.43 3.17 -19.99
C TYR A 350 -9.31 3.53 -19.01
N ASN A 351 -9.24 4.81 -18.61
CA ASN A 351 -8.29 5.26 -17.61
C ASN A 351 -8.75 4.85 -16.21
N GLY A 352 -7.92 4.10 -15.50
CA GLY A 352 -8.18 3.61 -14.14
C GLY A 352 -7.73 4.57 -13.04
N GLY A 353 -7.16 5.74 -13.38
CA GLY A 353 -6.53 6.65 -12.44
C GLY A 353 -5.00 6.53 -12.46
N GLY A 354 -4.36 6.78 -11.32
CA GLY A 354 -2.90 6.69 -11.13
C GLY A 354 -2.31 7.88 -10.38
N ASP A 355 -1.12 8.33 -10.77
CA ASP A 355 -0.37 9.37 -10.09
C ASP A 355 -1.02 10.75 -10.22
N VAL A 356 -1.23 11.41 -9.08
CA VAL A 356 -1.78 12.78 -9.03
C VAL A 356 -0.84 13.78 -9.71
N THR A 357 0.47 13.56 -9.66
CA THR A 357 1.49 14.39 -10.32
C THR A 357 1.34 14.35 -11.84
N SER A 358 1.14 13.17 -12.43
CA SER A 358 0.88 13.01 -13.86
C SER A 358 -0.45 13.63 -14.30
N ALA A 359 -1.48 13.49 -13.45
CA ALA A 359 -2.77 14.16 -13.70
C ALA A 359 -2.64 15.69 -13.65
N ASN A 360 -1.84 16.22 -12.71
CA ASN A 360 -1.52 17.64 -12.66
C ASN A 360 -0.75 18.10 -13.91
N LEU A 361 0.25 17.34 -14.36
CA LEU A 361 0.99 17.63 -15.58
C LEU A 361 0.06 17.72 -16.80
N MET A 362 -0.79 16.71 -17.00
CA MET A 362 -1.76 16.70 -18.10
C MET A 362 -2.70 17.92 -18.04
N SER A 363 -3.26 18.19 -16.86
CA SER A 363 -4.17 19.31 -16.65
C SER A 363 -3.49 20.65 -16.91
N SER A 364 -2.22 20.80 -16.51
CA SER A 364 -1.41 21.99 -16.76
C SER A 364 -1.11 22.18 -18.26
N CYS A 365 -0.80 21.10 -18.97
CA CYS A 365 -0.61 21.16 -20.44
C CYS A 365 -1.87 21.59 -21.18
N ILE A 366 -3.06 21.20 -20.69
CA ILE A 366 -4.36 21.57 -21.29
C ILE A 366 -4.73 23.01 -20.94
N ALA A 367 -4.61 23.39 -19.68
CA ALA A 367 -5.03 24.70 -19.18
C ALA A 367 -4.06 25.83 -19.52
N GLY A 368 -2.77 25.52 -19.75
CA GLY A 368 -1.75 26.52 -20.07
C GLY A 368 -1.65 27.62 -19.00
N ASP A 369 -1.57 28.86 -19.43
CA ASP A 369 -1.39 30.00 -18.51
C ASP A 369 -2.56 30.19 -17.53
N PHE A 370 -3.74 29.61 -17.82
CA PHE A 370 -4.90 29.71 -16.95
C PHE A 370 -4.68 29.04 -15.59
N CYS A 371 -3.82 28.04 -15.49
CA CYS A 371 -3.55 27.30 -14.25
C CYS A 371 -2.34 27.82 -13.44
N VAL A 372 -1.61 28.82 -13.93
CA VAL A 372 -0.47 29.38 -13.22
C VAL A 372 -0.90 29.89 -11.85
N ASP A 373 -0.18 29.50 -10.80
CA ASP A 373 -0.47 29.81 -9.38
C ASP A 373 -1.84 29.33 -8.88
N LYS A 374 -2.46 28.37 -9.55
CA LYS A 374 -3.69 27.73 -9.11
C LYS A 374 -3.41 26.41 -8.43
N THR A 375 -4.14 26.12 -7.36
CA THR A 375 -4.12 24.81 -6.69
C THR A 375 -4.83 23.79 -7.56
N PHE A 376 -4.12 22.73 -7.95
CA PHE A 376 -4.71 21.61 -8.69
C PHE A 376 -5.61 20.74 -7.81
N ALA A 377 -5.10 20.35 -6.63
CA ALA A 377 -5.81 19.53 -5.66
C ALA A 377 -5.28 19.78 -4.24
N SER A 378 -6.13 19.57 -3.25
CA SER A 378 -5.75 19.60 -1.83
C SER A 378 -6.06 18.25 -1.21
N TYR A 379 -5.11 17.71 -0.44
CA TYR A 379 -5.34 16.53 0.37
C TYR A 379 -6.07 16.92 1.65
N ARG A 380 -7.11 16.17 1.98
CA ARG A 380 -7.76 16.28 3.28
C ARG A 380 -7.35 15.09 4.14
N TYR A 381 -6.85 15.38 5.31
CA TYR A 381 -6.50 14.41 6.35
C TYR A 381 -7.52 14.48 7.48
N ASN A 382 -7.48 13.54 8.40
CA ASN A 382 -8.16 13.67 9.69
C ASN A 382 -7.53 14.78 10.53
N ASP A 383 -8.18 15.15 11.63
CA ASP A 383 -7.82 16.31 12.45
C ASP A 383 -6.66 16.01 13.45
N GLU A 384 -5.96 14.87 13.35
CA GLU A 384 -4.82 14.49 14.21
C GLU A 384 -3.47 14.75 13.55
#